data_2579e75d3ffea958c690aa8c62605026
#
_entry.id   2579e75d3ffea958c690aa8c62605026
#
_cell.length_a   1.000
_cell.length_b   1.000
_cell.length_c   1.000
_cell.angle_alpha   90.00
_cell.angle_beta   90.00
_cell.angle_gamma   90.00
#
_symmetry.space_group_name_H-M   'P 1'
#
loop_
_entity.id
_entity.type
_entity.pdbx_description
1 polymer ?
#
loop_
_entity_poly.entity_id
_entity_poly.type
_entity_poly.pdbx_seq_one_letter_code
_entity_poly.pdbx_strand_id
1 'polypeptide(L)'
;MNTEPSGHSSHDVRYHTGSLAYSKRGLVILSFWLLWGDFAFNFFESVFGRFLPIFLKDLHASNTLIGVMTGSFAGLVNVLFLPGISRWSDDLRTSLGRRIPLLYVVTPLTVGAVIAVGFAPELGGWFFDRFSVHLPGSWSRGALILGLLSVLVVSFHFFNMVLVNAYNWLIRDVVPLEVMSRFLAWFSIVGTVSGAVFLWFVFPHLMTHRKEIFLAVGIFYLLAFFLMCWKVREGRYPAPTPVEERPGVLKTFAVYFRECLQIPLYRHFFLVYLLVIASLNCAGNFITLFASETLGLDMSGMGHIFAWTAAISLVFFYPLGWLCDRFSPMHVALGSIITLCLGAVLAPIFVRSQNGFLVYSL
;
A
#
# COMPACT_ATOMS: atom_id res chain seq x y z
N MET A 1 59.90 -16.03 -4.88
CA MET A 1 59.47 -14.90 -4.07
C MET A 1 58.04 -14.58 -4.51
N ASN A 2 57.09 -15.29 -3.93
CA ASN A 2 55.68 -15.17 -4.26
C ASN A 2 55.07 -14.13 -3.29
N THR A 3 54.70 -12.99 -3.81
CA THR A 3 53.91 -12.01 -3.09
C THR A 3 52.42 -12.38 -3.24
N GLU A 4 51.84 -12.96 -2.19
CA GLU A 4 50.39 -13.11 -2.06
C GLU A 4 49.74 -11.72 -1.99
N PRO A 5 48.61 -11.46 -2.70
CA PRO A 5 47.88 -10.24 -2.51
C PRO A 5 47.15 -10.31 -1.17
N SER A 6 47.37 -9.27 -0.35
CA SER A 6 46.80 -9.02 0.98
C SER A 6 45.30 -9.31 1.05
N GLY A 7 44.97 -10.30 1.86
CA GLY A 7 43.60 -10.70 2.15
C GLY A 7 42.76 -9.59 2.70
N HIS A 8 41.73 -9.19 1.99
CA HIS A 8 40.56 -8.54 2.61
C HIS A 8 39.90 -9.58 3.52
N SER A 9 39.85 -9.28 4.81
CA SER A 9 39.37 -10.12 5.88
C SER A 9 37.98 -10.70 5.58
N SER A 10 37.91 -12.00 5.28
CA SER A 10 36.69 -12.79 5.11
C SER A 10 35.85 -12.97 6.40
N HIS A 11 36.24 -12.31 7.51
CA HIS A 11 35.65 -12.52 8.84
C HIS A 11 34.41 -11.70 9.16
N ASP A 12 33.93 -10.80 8.29
CA ASP A 12 32.86 -9.87 8.63
C ASP A 12 31.51 -10.14 7.92
N VAL A 13 31.43 -11.14 7.04
CA VAL A 13 30.21 -11.51 6.34
C VAL A 13 29.42 -12.51 7.17
N ARG A 14 28.25 -12.07 7.67
CA ARG A 14 27.43 -12.87 8.61
C ARG A 14 26.05 -13.24 8.06
N TYR A 15 25.59 -12.58 7.00
CA TYR A 15 24.23 -12.74 6.48
C TYR A 15 24.26 -12.94 4.98
N HIS A 16 23.51 -13.92 4.49
CA HIS A 16 23.46 -14.27 3.07
C HIS A 16 22.02 -14.34 2.55
N THR A 17 21.81 -13.84 1.32
CA THR A 17 20.55 -13.99 0.60
C THR A 17 20.86 -14.19 -0.87
N GLY A 18 20.64 -15.41 -1.39
CA GLY A 18 21.05 -15.76 -2.75
C GLY A 18 22.52 -15.48 -3.01
N SER A 19 22.81 -14.61 -3.98
CA SER A 19 24.18 -14.18 -4.31
C SER A 19 24.69 -12.98 -3.50
N LEU A 20 23.85 -12.43 -2.62
CA LEU A 20 24.19 -11.26 -1.80
C LEU A 20 24.77 -11.70 -0.46
N ALA A 21 25.82 -11.01 -0.02
CA ALA A 21 26.48 -11.23 1.24
C ALA A 21 26.62 -9.88 1.98
N TYR A 22 26.18 -9.84 3.23
CA TYR A 22 26.16 -8.62 4.02
C TYR A 22 26.99 -8.72 5.31
N SER A 23 27.75 -7.68 5.57
CA SER A 23 28.24 -7.39 6.91
C SER A 23 27.11 -6.81 7.78
N LYS A 24 27.28 -6.74 9.11
CA LYS A 24 26.32 -6.07 10.00
C LYS A 24 26.04 -4.62 9.57
N ARG A 25 27.09 -3.88 9.21
CA ARG A 25 26.95 -2.49 8.73
C ARG A 25 26.20 -2.42 7.39
N GLY A 26 26.54 -3.31 6.46
CA GLY A 26 25.85 -3.42 5.16
C GLY A 26 24.35 -3.71 5.33
N LEU A 27 24.00 -4.59 6.27
CA LEU A 27 22.61 -4.92 6.57
C LEU A 27 21.84 -3.72 7.16
N VAL A 28 22.46 -2.95 8.06
CA VAL A 28 21.85 -1.74 8.64
C VAL A 28 21.62 -0.68 7.54
N ILE A 29 22.59 -0.48 6.64
CA ILE A 29 22.45 0.46 5.51
C ILE A 29 21.34 0.01 4.55
N LEU A 30 21.28 -1.28 4.21
CA LEU A 30 20.20 -1.85 3.39
C LEU A 30 18.84 -1.60 4.05
N SER A 31 18.72 -1.96 5.34
CA SER A 31 17.48 -1.76 6.09
C SER A 31 17.06 -0.30 6.13
N PHE A 32 18.00 0.63 6.35
CA PHE A 32 17.72 2.06 6.33
C PHE A 32 17.13 2.52 4.99
N TRP A 33 17.71 2.11 3.86
CA TRP A 33 17.20 2.52 2.55
C TRP A 33 15.85 1.90 2.21
N LEU A 34 15.61 0.65 2.58
CA LEU A 34 14.30 0.02 2.42
C LEU A 34 13.25 0.70 3.32
N LEU A 35 13.56 0.96 4.58
CA LEU A 35 12.66 1.66 5.50
C LEU A 35 12.42 3.12 5.08
N TRP A 36 13.41 3.79 4.46
CA TRP A 36 13.22 5.10 3.84
C TRP A 36 12.23 5.05 2.68
N GLY A 37 12.35 4.04 1.83
CA GLY A 37 11.37 3.77 0.75
C GLY A 37 9.97 3.52 1.31
N ASP A 38 9.87 2.73 2.37
CA ASP A 38 8.60 2.43 3.05
C ASP A 38 7.96 3.68 3.68
N PHE A 39 8.75 4.51 4.35
CA PHE A 39 8.29 5.80 4.88
C PHE A 39 7.67 6.65 3.78
N ALA A 40 8.38 6.83 2.67
CA ALA A 40 7.91 7.63 1.55
C ALA A 40 6.66 7.01 0.88
N PHE A 41 6.63 5.67 0.77
CA PHE A 41 5.49 4.93 0.24
C PHE A 41 4.23 5.12 1.10
N ASN A 42 4.31 4.89 2.41
CA ASN A 42 3.16 5.03 3.30
C ASN A 42 2.70 6.50 3.42
N PHE A 43 3.63 7.45 3.34
CA PHE A 43 3.28 8.87 3.30
C PHE A 43 2.45 9.21 2.05
N PHE A 44 2.87 8.72 0.89
CA PHE A 44 2.19 8.88 -0.38
C PHE A 44 0.82 8.16 -0.40
N GLU A 45 0.75 6.90 0.06
CA GLU A 45 -0.50 6.13 0.15
C GLU A 45 -1.54 6.80 1.04
N SER A 46 -1.10 7.47 2.11
CA SER A 46 -1.99 8.16 3.05
C SER A 46 -2.77 9.31 2.39
N VAL A 47 -2.22 9.95 1.34
CA VAL A 47 -2.94 10.97 0.55
C VAL A 47 -4.18 10.36 -0.09
N PHE A 48 -4.01 9.18 -0.68
CA PHE A 48 -5.05 8.58 -1.50
C PHE A 48 -6.13 7.91 -0.65
N GLY A 49 -5.73 7.05 0.29
CA GLY A 49 -6.66 6.20 1.03
C GLY A 49 -7.69 6.95 1.88
N ARG A 50 -7.31 8.07 2.47
CA ARG A 50 -8.20 8.85 3.36
C ARG A 50 -8.91 10.00 2.67
N PHE A 51 -8.29 10.59 1.67
CA PHE A 51 -8.81 11.77 0.98
C PHE A 51 -9.77 11.43 -0.16
N LEU A 52 -9.51 10.35 -0.92
CA LEU A 52 -10.29 10.01 -2.12
C LEU A 52 -11.80 9.89 -1.86
N PRO A 53 -12.28 9.24 -0.77
CA PRO A 53 -13.71 9.17 -0.50
C PRO A 53 -14.36 10.55 -0.33
N ILE A 54 -13.70 11.45 0.40
CA ILE A 54 -14.18 12.82 0.63
C ILE A 54 -14.20 13.61 -0.68
N PHE A 55 -13.13 13.48 -1.48
CA PHE A 55 -13.00 14.18 -2.75
C PHE A 55 -14.04 13.72 -3.78
N LEU A 56 -14.31 12.42 -3.86
CA LEU A 56 -15.39 11.89 -4.71
C LEU A 56 -16.77 12.41 -4.24
N LYS A 57 -16.99 12.50 -2.93
CA LYS A 57 -18.24 13.01 -2.37
C LYS A 57 -18.45 14.49 -2.66
N ASP A 58 -17.40 15.30 -2.56
CA ASP A 58 -17.41 16.73 -2.93
C ASP A 58 -17.80 16.95 -4.41
N LEU A 59 -17.40 16.01 -5.29
CA LEU A 59 -17.82 15.97 -6.68
C LEU A 59 -19.18 15.31 -6.92
N HIS A 60 -19.99 15.13 -5.88
CA HIS A 60 -21.34 14.53 -5.92
C HIS A 60 -21.37 13.08 -6.45
N ALA A 61 -20.29 12.31 -6.25
CA ALA A 61 -20.28 10.88 -6.58
C ALA A 61 -21.25 10.11 -5.68
N SER A 62 -21.90 9.08 -6.27
CA SER A 62 -22.75 8.17 -5.48
C SER A 62 -21.91 7.32 -4.51
N ASN A 63 -22.49 6.92 -3.38
CA ASN A 63 -21.81 6.06 -2.40
C ASN A 63 -21.34 4.73 -3.02
N THR A 64 -22.11 4.20 -4.00
CA THR A 64 -21.71 3.01 -4.76
C THR A 64 -20.43 3.26 -5.55
N LEU A 65 -20.33 4.39 -6.27
CA LEU A 65 -19.13 4.73 -7.03
C LEU A 65 -17.93 4.93 -6.10
N ILE A 66 -18.11 5.59 -4.96
CA ILE A 66 -17.08 5.76 -3.94
C ILE A 66 -16.58 4.39 -3.48
N GLY A 67 -17.46 3.48 -3.07
CA GLY A 67 -17.08 2.13 -2.60
C GLY A 67 -16.37 1.30 -3.68
N VAL A 68 -16.81 1.40 -4.95
CA VAL A 68 -16.16 0.74 -6.07
C VAL A 68 -14.76 1.30 -6.30
N MET A 69 -14.61 2.63 -6.37
CA MET A 69 -13.34 3.28 -6.68
C MET A 69 -12.30 3.15 -5.55
N THR A 70 -12.73 3.16 -4.29
CA THR A 70 -11.81 3.11 -3.13
C THR A 70 -11.48 1.69 -2.67
N GLY A 71 -12.30 0.71 -2.98
CA GLY A 71 -12.14 -0.66 -2.47
C GLY A 71 -12.19 -1.74 -3.54
N SER A 72 -13.36 -1.95 -4.16
CA SER A 72 -13.60 -3.13 -5.01
C SER A 72 -12.70 -3.16 -6.25
N PHE A 73 -12.44 -2.01 -6.84
CA PHE A 73 -11.66 -1.92 -8.07
C PHE A 73 -10.19 -2.32 -7.87
N ALA A 74 -9.57 -1.89 -6.77
CA ALA A 74 -8.20 -2.30 -6.42
C ALA A 74 -8.08 -3.82 -6.29
N GLY A 75 -9.06 -4.48 -5.63
CA GLY A 75 -9.12 -5.93 -5.53
C GLY A 75 -9.25 -6.62 -6.89
N LEU A 76 -10.14 -6.12 -7.76
CA LEU A 76 -10.34 -6.66 -9.10
C LEU A 76 -9.06 -6.59 -9.95
N VAL A 77 -8.38 -5.43 -9.95
CA VAL A 77 -7.11 -5.23 -10.66
C VAL A 77 -6.05 -6.22 -10.18
N ASN A 78 -5.93 -6.41 -8.85
CA ASN A 78 -5.00 -7.40 -8.29
C ASN A 78 -5.29 -8.82 -8.81
N VAL A 79 -6.54 -9.28 -8.73
CA VAL A 79 -6.91 -10.63 -9.16
C VAL A 79 -6.64 -10.86 -10.65
N LEU A 80 -6.95 -9.88 -11.50
CA LEU A 80 -6.85 -10.04 -12.95
C LEU A 80 -5.40 -9.94 -13.45
N PHE A 81 -4.61 -9.02 -12.94
CA PHE A 81 -3.32 -8.66 -13.55
C PHE A 81 -2.10 -9.16 -12.77
N LEU A 82 -2.20 -9.30 -11.43
CA LEU A 82 -1.05 -9.62 -10.59
C LEU A 82 -0.35 -10.94 -10.99
N PRO A 83 -1.05 -12.06 -11.32
CA PRO A 83 -0.38 -13.30 -11.69
C PRO A 83 0.45 -13.17 -12.98
N GLY A 84 -0.07 -12.42 -13.96
CA GLY A 84 0.66 -12.15 -15.21
C GLY A 84 1.90 -11.29 -14.97
N ILE A 85 1.76 -10.22 -14.19
CA ILE A 85 2.84 -9.29 -13.87
C ILE A 85 3.90 -9.96 -12.99
N SER A 86 3.51 -10.79 -12.02
CA SER A 86 4.43 -11.57 -11.19
C SER A 86 5.33 -12.43 -12.07
N ARG A 87 4.72 -13.19 -12.98
CA ARG A 87 5.44 -14.04 -13.91
C ARG A 87 6.39 -13.25 -14.81
N TRP A 88 5.88 -12.18 -15.42
CA TRP A 88 6.71 -11.32 -16.26
C TRP A 88 7.89 -10.71 -15.48
N SER A 89 7.65 -10.23 -14.27
CA SER A 89 8.70 -9.70 -13.39
C SER A 89 9.74 -10.76 -13.00
N ASP A 90 9.31 -12.03 -12.82
CA ASP A 90 10.23 -13.14 -12.51
C ASP A 90 11.12 -13.51 -13.69
N ASP A 91 10.71 -13.19 -14.91
CA ASP A 91 11.48 -13.45 -16.14
C ASP A 91 12.47 -12.32 -16.49
N LEU A 92 12.29 -11.14 -15.92
CA LEU A 92 13.18 -10.01 -16.19
C LEU A 92 14.60 -10.30 -15.73
N ARG A 93 15.56 -10.04 -16.63
CA ARG A 93 17.00 -10.13 -16.36
C ARG A 93 17.67 -8.89 -16.91
N THR A 94 18.03 -7.99 -16.02
CA THR A 94 18.72 -6.76 -16.36
C THR A 94 19.97 -6.60 -15.52
N SER A 95 20.82 -5.65 -15.88
CA SER A 95 22.02 -5.29 -15.10
C SER A 95 21.70 -4.75 -13.70
N LEU A 96 20.47 -4.22 -13.50
CA LEU A 96 19.99 -3.68 -12.21
C LEU A 96 19.24 -4.73 -11.37
N GLY A 97 19.00 -5.93 -11.91
CA GLY A 97 18.20 -6.97 -11.28
C GLY A 97 16.87 -7.21 -12.01
N ARG A 98 15.87 -7.76 -11.33
CA ARG A 98 14.55 -8.07 -11.89
C ARG A 98 13.42 -7.16 -11.37
N ARG A 99 13.54 -6.60 -10.16
CA ARG A 99 12.50 -5.78 -9.52
C ARG A 99 12.79 -4.28 -9.64
N ILE A 100 14.05 -3.88 -9.47
CA ILE A 100 14.46 -2.46 -9.53
C ILE A 100 14.09 -1.80 -10.86
N PRO A 101 14.32 -2.39 -12.05
CA PRO A 101 13.90 -1.79 -13.32
C PRO A 101 12.39 -1.55 -13.41
N LEU A 102 11.61 -2.50 -12.88
CA LEU A 102 10.15 -2.39 -12.84
C LEU A 102 9.72 -1.22 -11.95
N LEU A 103 10.34 -1.06 -10.78
CA LEU A 103 10.11 0.06 -9.87
C LEU A 103 10.46 1.41 -10.50
N TYR A 104 11.58 1.51 -11.24
CA TYR A 104 11.96 2.74 -11.95
C TYR A 104 10.94 3.17 -13.00
N VAL A 105 10.29 2.22 -13.68
CA VAL A 105 9.28 2.52 -14.71
C VAL A 105 7.92 2.82 -14.08
N VAL A 106 7.51 2.04 -13.09
CA VAL A 106 6.15 2.12 -12.56
C VAL A 106 5.99 3.28 -11.56
N THR A 107 7.03 3.63 -10.81
CA THR A 107 6.96 4.75 -9.85
C THR A 107 6.55 6.07 -10.49
N PRO A 108 7.17 6.55 -11.58
CA PRO A 108 6.74 7.80 -12.22
C PRO A 108 5.32 7.73 -12.78
N LEU A 109 4.88 6.57 -13.26
CA LEU A 109 3.50 6.39 -13.76
C LEU A 109 2.48 6.47 -12.61
N THR A 110 2.78 5.85 -11.47
CA THR A 110 1.95 5.93 -10.25
C THR A 110 1.87 7.37 -9.74
N VAL A 111 3.02 8.03 -9.64
CA VAL A 111 3.11 9.44 -9.20
C VAL A 111 2.36 10.36 -10.17
N GLY A 112 2.56 10.17 -11.48
CA GLY A 112 1.86 10.94 -12.50
C GLY A 112 0.33 10.80 -12.39
N ALA A 113 -0.16 9.58 -12.17
CA ALA A 113 -1.59 9.33 -11.99
C ALA A 113 -2.13 10.05 -10.73
N VAL A 114 -1.40 10.01 -9.60
CA VAL A 114 -1.83 10.69 -8.37
C VAL A 114 -1.77 12.21 -8.51
N ILE A 115 -0.74 12.77 -9.09
CA ILE A 115 -0.68 14.21 -9.37
C ILE A 115 -1.86 14.60 -10.26
N ALA A 116 -2.14 13.84 -11.33
CA ALA A 116 -3.29 14.09 -12.20
C ALA A 116 -4.63 14.02 -11.47
N VAL A 117 -4.79 13.13 -10.48
CA VAL A 117 -5.97 13.09 -9.58
C VAL A 117 -6.09 14.40 -8.80
N GLY A 118 -5.00 14.95 -8.28
CA GLY A 118 -5.00 16.26 -7.60
C GLY A 118 -5.47 17.41 -8.50
N PHE A 119 -5.22 17.32 -9.79
CA PHE A 119 -5.61 18.30 -10.81
C PHE A 119 -6.87 17.92 -11.62
N ALA A 120 -7.58 16.85 -11.24
CA ALA A 120 -8.69 16.33 -12.03
C ALA A 120 -9.82 17.34 -12.33
N PRO A 121 -10.26 18.23 -11.40
CA PRO A 121 -11.27 19.24 -11.71
C PRO A 121 -10.81 20.24 -12.76
N GLU A 122 -9.55 20.68 -12.70
CA GLU A 122 -8.98 21.64 -13.64
C GLU A 122 -8.79 21.00 -15.02
N LEU A 123 -8.23 19.78 -15.05
CA LEU A 123 -8.07 19.01 -16.29
C LEU A 123 -9.42 18.69 -16.94
N GLY A 124 -10.39 18.24 -16.15
CA GLY A 124 -11.73 17.92 -16.65
C GLY A 124 -12.49 19.17 -17.09
N GLY A 125 -12.34 20.29 -16.37
CA GLY A 125 -12.87 21.59 -16.78
C GLY A 125 -12.29 22.07 -18.09
N TRP A 126 -10.96 22.07 -18.21
CA TRP A 126 -10.27 22.43 -19.45
C TRP A 126 -10.69 21.54 -20.64
N PHE A 127 -10.82 20.25 -20.41
CA PHE A 127 -11.26 19.30 -21.43
C PHE A 127 -12.69 19.59 -21.87
N PHE A 128 -13.60 19.86 -20.92
CA PHE A 128 -14.97 20.25 -21.21
C PHE A 128 -15.03 21.53 -22.04
N ASP A 129 -14.34 22.59 -21.61
CA ASP A 129 -14.35 23.90 -22.25
C ASP A 129 -13.77 23.82 -23.69
N ARG A 130 -12.80 22.93 -23.93
CA ARG A 130 -12.16 22.74 -25.24
C ARG A 130 -12.95 21.86 -26.22
N PHE A 131 -13.64 20.85 -25.70
CA PHE A 131 -14.30 19.80 -26.51
C PHE A 131 -15.82 19.76 -26.38
N SER A 132 -16.45 20.70 -25.65
CA SER A 132 -17.90 20.70 -25.39
C SER A 132 -18.75 20.63 -26.66
N VAL A 133 -18.30 21.19 -27.77
CA VAL A 133 -19.00 21.16 -29.07
C VAL A 133 -19.06 19.72 -29.66
N HIS A 134 -18.12 18.87 -29.32
CA HIS A 134 -18.01 17.49 -29.81
C HIS A 134 -18.57 16.46 -28.86
N LEU A 135 -18.94 16.87 -27.65
CA LEU A 135 -19.48 15.97 -26.62
C LEU A 135 -21.00 15.79 -26.83
N PRO A 136 -21.53 14.59 -26.54
CA PRO A 136 -22.98 14.41 -26.50
C PRO A 136 -23.63 15.41 -25.53
N GLY A 137 -24.75 16.02 -25.94
CA GLY A 137 -25.40 17.07 -25.15
C GLY A 137 -25.90 16.66 -23.76
N SER A 138 -25.84 15.37 -23.42
CA SER A 138 -26.13 14.81 -22.10
C SER A 138 -24.96 14.90 -21.10
N TRP A 139 -23.76 15.27 -21.54
CA TRP A 139 -22.57 15.30 -20.68
C TRP A 139 -22.46 16.68 -20.00
N SER A 140 -22.64 16.70 -18.68
CA SER A 140 -22.35 17.89 -17.89
C SER A 140 -20.85 17.99 -17.57
N ARG A 141 -20.40 19.21 -17.26
CA ARG A 141 -19.02 19.46 -16.80
C ARG A 141 -18.65 18.59 -15.61
N GLY A 142 -19.57 18.44 -14.63
CA GLY A 142 -19.36 17.59 -13.46
C GLY A 142 -19.24 16.10 -13.82
N ALA A 143 -20.06 15.60 -14.76
CA ALA A 143 -19.97 14.22 -15.22
C ALA A 143 -18.65 13.93 -15.90
N LEU A 144 -18.11 14.87 -16.68
CA LEU A 144 -16.82 14.72 -17.34
C LEU A 144 -15.67 14.71 -16.30
N ILE A 145 -15.69 15.63 -15.32
CA ILE A 145 -14.70 15.68 -14.24
C ILE A 145 -14.70 14.34 -13.47
N LEU A 146 -15.88 13.85 -13.10
CA LEU A 146 -16.02 12.60 -12.36
C LEU A 146 -15.57 11.39 -13.21
N GLY A 147 -15.88 11.37 -14.50
CA GLY A 147 -15.43 10.36 -15.44
C GLY A 147 -13.91 10.34 -15.58
N LEU A 148 -13.27 11.51 -15.78
CA LEU A 148 -11.83 11.65 -15.86
C LEU A 148 -11.17 11.20 -14.54
N LEU A 149 -11.68 11.66 -13.40
CA LEU A 149 -11.20 11.25 -12.08
C LEU A 149 -11.27 9.72 -11.91
N SER A 150 -12.37 9.11 -12.34
CA SER A 150 -12.53 7.65 -12.27
C SER A 150 -11.46 6.93 -13.10
N VAL A 151 -11.16 7.39 -14.31
CA VAL A 151 -10.09 6.83 -15.16
C VAL A 151 -8.71 6.98 -14.50
N LEU A 152 -8.44 8.14 -13.91
CA LEU A 152 -7.17 8.41 -13.22
C LEU A 152 -7.01 7.53 -11.97
N VAL A 153 -8.07 7.34 -11.19
CA VAL A 153 -8.10 6.45 -10.01
C VAL A 153 -7.86 4.99 -10.42
N VAL A 154 -8.49 4.55 -11.50
CA VAL A 154 -8.27 3.22 -12.08
C VAL A 154 -6.82 3.04 -12.50
N SER A 155 -6.26 4.01 -13.21
CA SER A 155 -4.86 4.00 -13.65
C SER A 155 -3.91 3.97 -12.45
N PHE A 156 -4.20 4.76 -11.40
CA PHE A 156 -3.46 4.74 -10.15
C PHE A 156 -3.49 3.33 -9.53
N HIS A 157 -4.65 2.71 -9.35
CA HIS A 157 -4.74 1.37 -8.76
C HIS A 157 -3.96 0.33 -9.54
N PHE A 158 -3.97 0.42 -10.87
CA PHE A 158 -3.19 -0.49 -11.72
C PHE A 158 -1.68 -0.34 -11.49
N PHE A 159 -1.15 0.88 -11.61
CA PHE A 159 0.28 1.11 -11.43
C PHE A 159 0.71 0.87 -9.97
N ASN A 160 -0.10 1.27 -9.00
CA ASN A 160 0.15 1.05 -7.59
C ASN A 160 0.19 -0.44 -7.23
N MET A 161 -0.69 -1.25 -7.80
CA MET A 161 -0.66 -2.71 -7.62
C MET A 161 0.69 -3.29 -8.06
N VAL A 162 1.19 -2.89 -9.23
CA VAL A 162 2.50 -3.35 -9.73
C VAL A 162 3.64 -2.89 -8.80
N LEU A 163 3.59 -1.64 -8.39
CA LEU A 163 4.59 -1.01 -7.53
C LEU A 163 4.69 -1.69 -6.15
N VAL A 164 3.54 -1.83 -5.46
CA VAL A 164 3.47 -2.45 -4.12
C VAL A 164 4.00 -3.88 -4.14
N ASN A 165 3.57 -4.66 -5.14
CA ASN A 165 3.99 -6.05 -5.24
C ASN A 165 5.48 -6.16 -5.60
N ALA A 166 5.96 -5.37 -6.58
CA ALA A 166 7.38 -5.35 -6.94
C ALA A 166 8.28 -4.95 -5.77
N TYR A 167 7.84 -3.99 -4.95
CA TYR A 167 8.54 -3.58 -3.74
C TYR A 167 8.57 -4.67 -2.67
N ASN A 168 7.43 -5.33 -2.41
CA ASN A 168 7.37 -6.47 -1.49
C ASN A 168 8.22 -7.65 -1.96
N TRP A 169 8.29 -7.92 -3.27
CA TRP A 169 9.17 -8.94 -3.83
C TRP A 169 10.64 -8.55 -3.67
N LEU A 170 11.00 -7.27 -3.92
CA LEU A 170 12.34 -6.77 -3.70
C LEU A 170 12.80 -7.00 -2.25
N ILE A 171 11.98 -6.67 -1.26
CA ILE A 171 12.28 -6.90 0.17
C ILE A 171 12.62 -8.37 0.42
N ARG A 172 11.81 -9.30 -0.11
CA ARG A 172 12.03 -10.75 0.06
C ARG A 172 13.29 -11.24 -0.66
N ASP A 173 13.67 -10.60 -1.76
CA ASP A 173 14.83 -10.96 -2.56
C ASP A 173 16.15 -10.46 -1.95
N VAL A 174 16.13 -9.36 -1.15
CA VAL A 174 17.35 -8.72 -0.65
C VAL A 174 17.55 -8.82 0.87
N VAL A 175 16.49 -9.04 1.65
CA VAL A 175 16.60 -9.14 3.12
C VAL A 175 16.81 -10.60 3.53
N PRO A 176 17.89 -10.92 4.28
CA PRO A 176 18.14 -12.27 4.79
C PRO A 176 17.04 -12.78 5.71
N LEU A 177 16.70 -14.08 5.60
CA LEU A 177 15.62 -14.70 6.36
C LEU A 177 15.83 -14.63 7.88
N GLU A 178 17.08 -14.68 8.34
CA GLU A 178 17.44 -14.63 9.76
C GLU A 178 17.04 -13.31 10.46
N VAL A 179 16.88 -12.25 9.66
CA VAL A 179 16.53 -10.92 10.18
C VAL A 179 15.18 -10.43 9.68
N MET A 180 14.51 -11.18 8.82
CA MET A 180 13.27 -10.79 8.14
C MET A 180 12.18 -10.37 9.14
N SER A 181 11.97 -11.13 10.21
CA SER A 181 10.94 -10.82 11.23
C SER A 181 11.19 -9.48 11.92
N ARG A 182 12.46 -9.20 12.26
CA ARG A 182 12.86 -7.93 12.89
C ARG A 182 12.71 -6.76 11.90
N PHE A 183 13.08 -7.00 10.64
CA PHE A 183 12.92 -6.01 9.58
C PHE A 183 11.43 -5.66 9.37
N LEU A 184 10.54 -6.66 9.29
CA LEU A 184 9.10 -6.45 9.14
C LEU A 184 8.47 -5.72 10.34
N ALA A 185 8.99 -5.92 11.56
CA ALA A 185 8.56 -5.15 12.72
C ALA A 185 8.91 -3.66 12.56
N TRP A 186 10.14 -3.34 12.16
CA TRP A 186 10.53 -1.96 11.85
C TRP A 186 9.74 -1.37 10.67
N PHE A 187 9.48 -2.16 9.64
CA PHE A 187 8.67 -1.79 8.50
C PHE A 187 7.26 -1.35 8.94
N SER A 188 6.61 -2.13 9.80
CA SER A 188 5.29 -1.77 10.35
C SER A 188 5.33 -0.49 11.20
N ILE A 189 6.38 -0.31 12.03
CA ILE A 189 6.55 0.90 12.85
C ILE A 189 6.74 2.12 11.96
N VAL A 190 7.65 2.06 10.99
CA VAL A 190 7.96 3.18 10.09
C VAL A 190 6.73 3.56 9.25
N GLY A 191 6.01 2.58 8.71
CA GLY A 191 4.78 2.82 7.97
C GLY A 191 3.70 3.51 8.81
N THR A 192 3.50 3.05 10.06
CA THR A 192 2.55 3.68 11.00
C THR A 192 2.96 5.10 11.37
N VAL A 193 4.23 5.33 11.66
CA VAL A 193 4.76 6.68 11.95
C VAL A 193 4.57 7.60 10.75
N SER A 194 4.89 7.13 9.55
CA SER A 194 4.72 7.89 8.31
C SER A 194 3.26 8.32 8.11
N GLY A 195 2.33 7.37 8.27
CA GLY A 195 0.90 7.66 8.19
C GLY A 195 0.43 8.66 9.26
N ALA A 196 0.90 8.52 10.51
CA ALA A 196 0.58 9.45 11.60
C ALA A 196 1.09 10.87 11.32
N VAL A 197 2.33 11.01 10.84
CA VAL A 197 2.92 12.29 10.43
C VAL A 197 2.09 12.94 9.32
N PHE A 198 1.70 12.18 8.30
CA PHE A 198 0.84 12.67 7.24
C PHE A 198 -0.52 13.15 7.78
N LEU A 199 -1.18 12.35 8.60
CA LEU A 199 -2.49 12.65 9.18
C LEU A 199 -2.48 13.88 10.09
N TRP A 200 -1.38 14.10 10.81
CA TRP A 200 -1.25 15.24 11.70
C TRP A 200 -0.93 16.55 10.96
N PHE A 201 0.02 16.52 10.03
CA PHE A 201 0.56 17.75 9.45
C PHE A 201 0.00 18.07 8.05
N VAL A 202 -0.36 17.09 7.26
CA VAL A 202 -0.72 17.28 5.85
C VAL A 202 -2.23 17.17 5.62
N PHE A 203 -2.86 16.16 6.21
CA PHE A 203 -4.28 15.87 6.02
C PHE A 203 -5.20 17.06 6.31
N PRO A 204 -4.99 17.88 7.37
CA PRO A 204 -5.83 19.06 7.65
C PRO A 204 -5.91 20.08 6.51
N HIS A 205 -4.85 20.14 5.70
CA HIS A 205 -4.71 21.13 4.62
C HIS A 205 -5.12 20.62 3.24
N LEU A 206 -5.53 19.34 3.13
CA LEU A 206 -5.75 18.68 1.83
C LEU A 206 -6.86 19.31 1.00
N MET A 207 -7.95 19.77 1.61
CA MET A 207 -9.04 20.41 0.86
C MET A 207 -8.64 21.79 0.36
N THR A 208 -7.86 22.54 1.14
CA THR A 208 -7.47 23.92 0.82
C THR A 208 -6.31 23.98 -0.18
N HIS A 209 -5.32 23.09 -0.04
CA HIS A 209 -4.08 23.07 -0.83
C HIS A 209 -3.90 21.75 -1.58
N ARG A 210 -4.99 21.22 -2.15
CA ARG A 210 -5.00 19.91 -2.80
C ARG A 210 -3.89 19.75 -3.83
N LYS A 211 -3.79 20.68 -4.79
CA LYS A 211 -2.84 20.59 -5.91
C LYS A 211 -1.40 20.58 -5.44
N GLU A 212 -1.08 21.51 -4.56
CA GLU A 212 0.26 21.71 -4.02
C GLU A 212 0.70 20.47 -3.22
N ILE A 213 -0.21 19.89 -2.42
CA ILE A 213 0.06 18.71 -1.61
C ILE A 213 0.25 17.49 -2.51
N PHE A 214 -0.64 17.24 -3.48
CA PHE A 214 -0.50 16.12 -4.41
C PHE A 214 0.80 16.21 -5.22
N LEU A 215 1.16 17.41 -5.66
CA LEU A 215 2.41 17.66 -6.37
C LEU A 215 3.63 17.45 -5.45
N ALA A 216 3.64 18.06 -4.27
CA ALA A 216 4.77 17.98 -3.33
C ALA A 216 5.00 16.54 -2.83
N VAL A 217 3.93 15.84 -2.43
CA VAL A 217 4.01 14.45 -1.98
C VAL A 217 4.40 13.52 -3.13
N GLY A 218 3.88 13.74 -4.32
CA GLY A 218 4.27 12.97 -5.51
C GLY A 218 5.75 13.13 -5.84
N ILE A 219 6.27 14.37 -5.87
CA ILE A 219 7.69 14.64 -6.11
C ILE A 219 8.55 14.06 -4.99
N PHE A 220 8.17 14.25 -3.72
CA PHE A 220 8.87 13.67 -2.58
C PHE A 220 8.99 12.16 -2.72
N TYR A 221 7.88 11.48 -3.02
CA TYR A 221 7.86 10.04 -3.20
C TYR A 221 8.74 9.58 -4.37
N LEU A 222 8.64 10.25 -5.52
CA LEU A 222 9.44 9.93 -6.70
C LEU A 222 10.95 9.99 -6.38
N LEU A 223 11.39 11.08 -5.76
CA LEU A 223 12.80 11.29 -5.41
C LEU A 223 13.27 10.28 -4.35
N ALA A 224 12.48 10.09 -3.29
CA ALA A 224 12.82 9.19 -2.20
C ALA A 224 12.91 7.73 -2.68
N PHE A 225 11.97 7.32 -3.54
CA PHE A 225 11.91 5.96 -4.05
C PHE A 225 13.00 5.68 -5.09
N PHE A 226 13.31 6.65 -5.95
CA PHE A 226 14.43 6.55 -6.88
C PHE A 226 15.76 6.48 -6.13
N LEU A 227 15.94 7.27 -5.06
CA LEU A 227 17.13 7.21 -4.23
C LEU A 227 17.28 5.84 -3.55
N MET A 228 16.19 5.27 -3.04
CA MET A 228 16.16 3.91 -2.50
C MET A 228 16.58 2.89 -3.57
N CYS A 229 15.97 2.90 -4.75
CA CYS A 229 16.29 2.01 -5.86
C CYS A 229 17.75 2.13 -6.31
N TRP A 230 18.33 3.34 -6.25
CA TRP A 230 19.75 3.55 -6.59
C TRP A 230 20.71 2.95 -5.55
N LYS A 231 20.33 2.96 -4.28
CA LYS A 231 21.19 2.46 -3.18
C LYS A 231 21.04 0.97 -2.93
N VAL A 232 19.87 0.41 -3.18
CA VAL A 232 19.59 -1.02 -3.02
C VAL A 232 20.10 -1.77 -4.26
N ARG A 233 20.78 -2.89 -4.04
CA ARG A 233 21.26 -3.77 -5.12
C ARG A 233 20.58 -5.13 -5.02
N GLU A 234 20.08 -5.61 -6.13
CA GLU A 234 19.58 -6.98 -6.24
C GLU A 234 20.72 -7.98 -6.49
N GLY A 235 20.47 -9.23 -6.10
CA GLY A 235 21.37 -10.34 -6.40
C GLY A 235 21.31 -10.79 -7.87
N ARG A 236 22.19 -11.74 -8.21
CA ARG A 236 22.14 -12.41 -9.51
C ARG A 236 21.15 -13.56 -9.44
N TYR A 237 20.33 -13.68 -10.45
CA TYR A 237 19.32 -14.74 -10.56
C TYR A 237 19.71 -15.75 -11.64
N PRO A 238 19.38 -17.04 -11.48
CA PRO A 238 19.55 -18.05 -12.51
C PRO A 238 18.72 -17.70 -13.76
N ALA A 239 19.03 -18.32 -14.88
CA ALA A 239 18.26 -18.16 -16.11
C ALA A 239 16.79 -18.53 -15.88
N PRO A 240 15.83 -17.83 -16.51
CA PRO A 240 14.42 -18.18 -16.39
C PRO A 240 14.16 -19.57 -16.99
N THR A 241 13.19 -20.29 -16.43
CA THR A 241 12.74 -21.59 -16.96
C THR A 241 12.26 -21.42 -18.40
N PRO A 242 12.57 -22.34 -19.34
CA PRO A 242 12.07 -22.26 -20.71
C PRO A 242 10.56 -22.13 -20.79
N VAL A 243 10.06 -21.33 -21.72
CA VAL A 243 8.62 -21.02 -21.85
C VAL A 243 7.80 -22.28 -22.17
N GLU A 244 8.40 -23.22 -22.91
CA GLU A 244 7.79 -24.49 -23.35
C GLU A 244 7.44 -25.42 -22.17
N GLU A 245 8.16 -25.32 -21.05
CA GLU A 245 7.92 -26.14 -19.85
C GLU A 245 6.90 -25.52 -18.88
N ARG A 246 6.36 -24.35 -19.20
CA ARG A 246 5.50 -23.61 -18.28
C ARG A 246 4.01 -23.79 -18.57
N PRO A 247 3.20 -24.13 -17.57
CA PRO A 247 1.76 -24.14 -17.74
C PRO A 247 1.25 -22.71 -18.05
N GLY A 248 0.25 -22.60 -18.91
CA GLY A 248 -0.39 -21.31 -19.21
C GLY A 248 -0.95 -20.63 -17.93
N VAL A 249 -1.04 -19.29 -17.92
CA VAL A 249 -1.49 -18.50 -16.75
C VAL A 249 -2.83 -19.01 -16.20
N LEU A 250 -3.81 -19.22 -17.07
CA LEU A 250 -5.14 -19.73 -16.67
C LEU A 250 -5.05 -21.13 -16.07
N LYS A 251 -4.20 -22.01 -16.61
CA LYS A 251 -4.00 -23.37 -16.07
C LYS A 251 -3.34 -23.30 -14.69
N THR A 252 -2.34 -22.45 -14.52
CA THR A 252 -1.70 -22.22 -13.21
C THR A 252 -2.71 -21.71 -12.18
N PHE A 253 -3.58 -20.77 -12.58
CA PHE A 253 -4.66 -20.26 -11.74
C PHE A 253 -5.64 -21.39 -11.34
N ALA A 254 -6.11 -22.15 -12.30
CA ALA A 254 -7.05 -23.24 -12.05
C ALA A 254 -6.46 -24.31 -11.11
N VAL A 255 -5.18 -24.67 -11.32
CA VAL A 255 -4.46 -25.62 -10.45
C VAL A 255 -4.32 -25.06 -9.04
N TYR A 256 -3.87 -23.81 -8.90
CA TYR A 256 -3.72 -23.15 -7.59
C TYR A 256 -5.05 -23.11 -6.81
N PHE A 257 -6.12 -22.64 -7.44
CA PHE A 257 -7.44 -22.62 -6.78
C PHE A 257 -7.94 -24.01 -6.42
N ARG A 258 -7.75 -24.97 -7.30
CA ARG A 258 -8.16 -26.35 -7.05
C ARG A 258 -7.40 -26.94 -5.84
N GLU A 259 -6.08 -26.82 -5.83
CA GLU A 259 -5.25 -27.36 -4.75
C GLU A 259 -5.53 -26.68 -3.40
N CYS A 260 -5.61 -25.34 -3.39
CA CYS A 260 -5.90 -24.61 -2.17
C CYS A 260 -7.30 -24.89 -1.61
N LEU A 261 -8.33 -24.98 -2.47
CA LEU A 261 -9.71 -25.20 -2.03
C LEU A 261 -10.03 -26.68 -1.73
N GLN A 262 -9.21 -27.61 -2.19
CA GLN A 262 -9.38 -29.05 -1.84
C GLN A 262 -9.05 -29.32 -0.36
N ILE A 263 -8.15 -28.53 0.25
CA ILE A 263 -7.75 -28.70 1.63
C ILE A 263 -8.73 -27.95 2.55
N PRO A 264 -9.52 -28.64 3.41
CA PRO A 264 -10.55 -28.01 4.25
C PRO A 264 -9.99 -26.89 5.14
N LEU A 265 -8.76 -27.07 5.68
CA LEU A 265 -8.09 -26.06 6.51
C LEU A 265 -7.88 -24.74 5.76
N TYR A 266 -7.38 -24.80 4.53
CA TYR A 266 -7.15 -23.59 3.73
C TYR A 266 -8.47 -22.90 3.35
N ARG A 267 -9.50 -23.68 3.04
CA ARG A 267 -10.83 -23.15 2.72
C ARG A 267 -11.42 -22.36 3.89
N HIS A 268 -11.35 -22.89 5.13
CA HIS A 268 -11.80 -22.15 6.31
C HIS A 268 -10.94 -20.93 6.60
N PHE A 269 -9.61 -21.05 6.47
CA PHE A 269 -8.70 -19.94 6.64
C PHE A 269 -9.00 -18.80 5.65
N PHE A 270 -9.15 -19.09 4.35
CA PHE A 270 -9.47 -18.09 3.35
C PHE A 270 -10.84 -17.45 3.58
N LEU A 271 -11.84 -18.22 4.03
CA LEU A 271 -13.16 -17.68 4.35
C LEU A 271 -13.09 -16.68 5.52
N VAL A 272 -12.44 -17.06 6.62
CA VAL A 272 -12.27 -16.18 7.78
C VAL A 272 -11.48 -14.93 7.38
N TYR A 273 -10.37 -15.10 6.66
CA TYR A 273 -9.55 -13.98 6.18
C TYR A 273 -10.35 -13.04 5.28
N LEU A 274 -11.12 -13.58 4.33
CA LEU A 274 -12.00 -12.80 3.46
C LEU A 274 -13.01 -11.97 4.26
N LEU A 275 -13.68 -12.57 5.23
CA LEU A 275 -14.69 -11.89 6.05
C LEU A 275 -14.06 -10.76 6.89
N VAL A 276 -12.90 -11.01 7.51
CA VAL A 276 -12.18 -10.00 8.30
C VAL A 276 -11.72 -8.84 7.42
N ILE A 277 -11.07 -9.13 6.30
CA ILE A 277 -10.59 -8.08 5.38
C ILE A 277 -11.76 -7.30 4.76
N ALA A 278 -12.84 -7.96 4.39
CA ALA A 278 -14.03 -7.29 3.87
C ALA A 278 -14.62 -6.33 4.91
N SER A 279 -14.75 -6.76 6.17
CA SER A 279 -15.25 -5.93 7.27
C SER A 279 -14.37 -4.71 7.52
N LEU A 280 -13.05 -4.90 7.60
CA LEU A 280 -12.08 -3.81 7.81
C LEU A 280 -12.07 -2.81 6.65
N ASN A 281 -12.13 -3.29 5.40
CA ASN A 281 -12.19 -2.40 4.24
C ASN A 281 -13.50 -1.63 4.14
N CYS A 282 -14.65 -2.28 4.44
CA CYS A 282 -15.94 -1.57 4.48
C CYS A 282 -15.92 -0.44 5.50
N ALA A 283 -15.47 -0.71 6.73
CA ALA A 283 -15.35 0.31 7.77
C ALA A 283 -14.34 1.40 7.37
N GLY A 284 -13.13 1.00 6.94
CA GLY A 284 -12.03 1.90 6.62
C GLY A 284 -12.33 2.89 5.49
N ASN A 285 -13.02 2.45 4.44
CA ASN A 285 -13.33 3.29 3.27
C ASN A 285 -14.36 4.39 3.59
N PHE A 286 -15.26 4.16 4.54
CA PHE A 286 -16.34 5.10 4.87
C PHE A 286 -16.13 5.83 6.18
N ILE A 287 -15.12 5.51 6.98
CA ILE A 287 -14.91 6.13 8.29
C ILE A 287 -14.67 7.64 8.19
N THR A 288 -14.00 8.11 7.16
CA THR A 288 -13.77 9.55 6.93
C THR A 288 -15.06 10.27 6.54
N LEU A 289 -15.90 9.66 5.71
CA LEU A 289 -17.22 10.21 5.35
C LEU A 289 -18.16 10.22 6.56
N PHE A 290 -18.18 9.14 7.34
CA PHE A 290 -18.96 9.08 8.57
C PHE A 290 -18.54 10.17 9.56
N ALA A 291 -17.23 10.37 9.76
CA ALA A 291 -16.71 11.38 10.65
C ALA A 291 -17.06 12.80 10.18
N SER A 292 -17.04 13.08 8.89
CA SER A 292 -17.38 14.39 8.33
C SER A 292 -18.89 14.64 8.26
N GLU A 293 -19.68 13.69 7.75
CA GLU A 293 -21.10 13.89 7.48
C GLU A 293 -21.98 13.70 8.74
N THR A 294 -21.64 12.72 9.59
CA THR A 294 -22.46 12.35 10.75
C THR A 294 -22.01 13.04 12.03
N LEU A 295 -20.70 13.14 12.25
CA LEU A 295 -20.15 13.75 13.46
C LEU A 295 -19.77 15.24 13.28
N GLY A 296 -19.80 15.76 12.04
CA GLY A 296 -19.46 17.14 11.73
C GLY A 296 -17.99 17.49 12.02
N LEU A 297 -17.08 16.50 12.00
CA LEU A 297 -15.66 16.75 12.21
C LEU A 297 -15.05 17.40 10.97
N ASP A 298 -14.26 18.46 11.20
CA ASP A 298 -13.44 19.08 10.17
C ASP A 298 -12.20 18.22 9.85
N MET A 299 -11.49 18.57 8.79
CA MET A 299 -10.30 17.83 8.35
C MET A 299 -9.19 17.80 9.41
N SER A 300 -9.07 18.88 10.20
CA SER A 300 -8.08 18.97 11.28
C SER A 300 -8.43 18.02 12.42
N GLY A 301 -9.67 18.04 12.90
CA GLY A 301 -10.15 17.14 13.94
C GLY A 301 -9.99 15.67 13.55
N MET A 302 -10.41 15.31 12.33
CA MET A 302 -10.23 13.95 11.82
C MET A 302 -8.75 13.54 11.75
N GLY A 303 -7.89 14.43 11.23
CA GLY A 303 -6.45 14.19 11.10
C GLY A 303 -5.81 13.91 12.46
N HIS A 304 -6.11 14.70 13.46
CA HIS A 304 -5.58 14.53 14.82
C HIS A 304 -6.08 13.23 15.48
N ILE A 305 -7.37 12.91 15.37
CA ILE A 305 -7.94 11.67 15.93
C ILE A 305 -7.27 10.45 15.29
N PHE A 306 -7.18 10.40 13.97
CA PHE A 306 -6.54 9.29 13.28
C PHE A 306 -5.03 9.19 13.56
N ALA A 307 -4.33 10.32 13.73
CA ALA A 307 -2.92 10.33 14.11
C ALA A 307 -2.71 9.82 15.53
N TRP A 308 -3.56 10.21 16.48
CA TRP A 308 -3.51 9.67 17.84
C TRP A 308 -3.80 8.17 17.87
N THR A 309 -4.81 7.71 17.13
CA THR A 309 -5.10 6.27 16.99
C THR A 309 -3.87 5.50 16.46
N ALA A 310 -3.21 6.03 15.44
CA ALA A 310 -1.99 5.43 14.90
C ALA A 310 -0.84 5.44 15.92
N ALA A 311 -0.64 6.54 16.65
CA ALA A 311 0.40 6.64 17.67
C ALA A 311 0.18 5.65 18.84
N ILE A 312 -1.06 5.50 19.30
CA ILE A 312 -1.40 4.57 20.38
C ILE A 312 -1.27 3.12 19.89
N SER A 313 -1.61 2.81 18.65
CA SER A 313 -1.45 1.46 18.11
C SER A 313 0.01 0.96 18.15
N LEU A 314 1.00 1.87 18.04
CA LEU A 314 2.43 1.53 18.19
C LEU A 314 2.75 0.93 19.56
N VAL A 315 2.09 1.42 20.61
CA VAL A 315 2.33 0.91 21.99
C VAL A 315 1.87 -0.54 22.10
N PHE A 316 0.86 -0.95 21.34
CA PHE A 316 0.33 -2.31 21.38
C PHE A 316 1.14 -3.32 20.55
N PHE A 317 2.01 -2.89 19.63
CA PHE A 317 2.79 -3.84 18.81
C PHE A 317 3.69 -4.75 19.67
N TYR A 318 4.35 -4.20 20.68
CA TYR A 318 5.20 -5.00 21.56
C TYR A 318 4.42 -5.99 22.43
N PRO A 319 3.37 -5.58 23.19
CA PRO A 319 2.54 -6.52 23.95
C PRO A 319 1.90 -7.60 23.08
N LEU A 320 1.41 -7.27 21.89
CA LEU A 320 0.82 -8.26 20.97
C LEU A 320 1.88 -9.26 20.48
N GLY A 321 3.09 -8.80 20.14
CA GLY A 321 4.18 -9.70 19.78
C GLY A 321 4.52 -10.65 20.92
N TRP A 322 4.67 -10.15 22.15
CA TRP A 322 4.90 -10.97 23.34
C TRP A 322 3.76 -11.97 23.60
N LEU A 323 2.50 -11.56 23.38
CA LEU A 323 1.35 -12.45 23.47
C LEU A 323 1.41 -13.60 22.47
N CYS A 324 1.80 -13.29 21.23
CA CYS A 324 1.95 -14.31 20.17
C CYS A 324 3.03 -15.33 20.51
N ASP A 325 4.12 -14.89 21.13
CA ASP A 325 5.20 -15.79 21.57
C ASP A 325 4.76 -16.68 22.73
N ARG A 326 3.89 -16.17 23.62
CA ARG A 326 3.45 -16.90 24.82
C ARG A 326 2.25 -17.83 24.61
N PHE A 327 1.26 -17.42 23.80
CA PHE A 327 -0.05 -18.08 23.70
C PHE A 327 -0.34 -18.75 22.36
N SER A 328 0.57 -18.81 21.43
CA SER A 328 0.34 -19.19 20.05
C SER A 328 -0.38 -18.10 19.22
N PRO A 329 0.09 -17.84 18.01
CA PRO A 329 -0.47 -16.81 17.11
C PRO A 329 -1.97 -17.00 16.82
N MET A 330 -2.44 -18.27 16.81
CA MET A 330 -3.85 -18.60 16.54
C MET A 330 -4.80 -18.09 17.63
N HIS A 331 -4.42 -18.24 18.90
CA HIS A 331 -5.24 -17.78 20.03
C HIS A 331 -5.27 -16.23 20.08
N VAL A 332 -4.14 -15.58 19.79
CA VAL A 332 -4.06 -14.12 19.74
C VAL A 332 -4.92 -13.58 18.58
N ALA A 333 -4.87 -14.23 17.42
CA ALA A 333 -5.71 -13.85 16.27
C ALA A 333 -7.20 -13.99 16.58
N LEU A 334 -7.62 -15.10 17.22
CA LEU A 334 -9.01 -15.29 17.65
C LEU A 334 -9.43 -14.20 18.67
N GLY A 335 -8.61 -13.92 19.66
CA GLY A 335 -8.85 -12.85 20.62
C GLY A 335 -9.02 -11.49 19.94
N SER A 336 -8.16 -11.15 18.97
CA SER A 336 -8.25 -9.92 18.20
C SER A 336 -9.54 -9.83 17.37
N ILE A 337 -9.96 -10.94 16.75
CA ILE A 337 -11.24 -10.99 15.99
C ILE A 337 -12.43 -10.79 16.94
N ILE A 338 -12.43 -11.42 18.10
CA ILE A 338 -13.50 -11.25 19.11
C ILE A 338 -13.56 -9.79 19.56
N THR A 339 -12.40 -9.17 19.86
CA THR A 339 -12.33 -7.76 20.24
C THR A 339 -12.86 -6.85 19.12
N LEU A 340 -12.52 -7.13 17.87
CA LEU A 340 -13.03 -6.39 16.70
C LEU A 340 -14.56 -6.51 16.59
N CYS A 341 -15.11 -7.71 16.76
CA CYS A 341 -16.56 -7.94 16.73
C CYS A 341 -17.28 -7.21 17.88
N LEU A 342 -16.74 -7.27 19.10
CA LEU A 342 -17.27 -6.54 20.25
C LEU A 342 -17.22 -5.03 20.02
N GLY A 343 -16.10 -4.51 19.49
CA GLY A 343 -16.00 -3.11 19.10
C GLY A 343 -17.08 -2.70 18.10
N ALA A 344 -17.27 -3.49 17.03
CA ALA A 344 -18.30 -3.21 16.03
C ALA A 344 -19.72 -3.18 16.60
N VAL A 345 -20.05 -4.06 17.55
CA VAL A 345 -21.35 -4.08 18.25
C VAL A 345 -21.51 -2.88 19.18
N LEU A 346 -20.45 -2.45 19.83
CA LEU A 346 -20.46 -1.32 20.76
C LEU A 346 -20.39 0.05 20.05
N ALA A 347 -19.91 0.10 18.82
CA ALA A 347 -19.77 1.33 18.05
C ALA A 347 -21.03 2.19 18.03
N PRO A 348 -22.26 1.69 17.74
CA PRO A 348 -23.48 2.51 17.73
C PRO A 348 -23.83 3.14 19.08
N ILE A 349 -23.32 2.62 20.18
CA ILE A 349 -23.55 3.11 21.53
C ILE A 349 -22.60 4.27 21.85
N PHE A 350 -21.31 4.09 21.56
CA PHE A 350 -20.25 5.04 21.91
C PHE A 350 -20.07 6.14 20.86
N VAL A 351 -20.22 5.82 19.57
CA VAL A 351 -19.93 6.73 18.45
C VAL A 351 -21.17 7.60 18.10
N ARG A 352 -21.70 8.30 19.09
CA ARG A 352 -22.80 9.26 18.88
C ARG A 352 -22.37 10.73 18.96
N SER A 353 -21.12 10.98 19.35
CA SER A 353 -20.55 12.31 19.49
C SER A 353 -19.07 12.29 19.09
N GLN A 354 -18.50 13.47 18.87
CA GLN A 354 -17.07 13.62 18.56
C GLN A 354 -16.18 13.01 19.65
N ASN A 355 -16.49 13.26 20.92
CA ASN A 355 -15.76 12.68 22.05
C ASN A 355 -15.91 11.16 22.14
N GLY A 356 -17.11 10.65 21.87
CA GLY A 356 -17.35 9.21 21.81
C GLY A 356 -16.58 8.53 20.67
N PHE A 357 -16.49 9.20 19.52
CA PHE A 357 -15.69 8.72 18.39
C PHE A 357 -14.19 8.69 18.72
N LEU A 358 -13.68 9.73 19.40
CA LEU A 358 -12.29 9.74 19.87
C LEU A 358 -12.01 8.52 20.78
N VAL A 359 -12.82 8.34 21.83
CA VAL A 359 -12.65 7.23 22.78
C VAL A 359 -12.78 5.86 22.11
N TYR A 360 -13.69 5.72 21.16
CA TYR A 360 -13.89 4.47 20.42
C TYR A 360 -12.74 4.18 19.45
N SER A 361 -12.14 5.20 18.83
CA SER A 361 -11.04 5.05 17.88
C SER A 361 -9.68 4.78 18.55
N LEU A 362 -9.54 5.11 19.83
CA LEU A 362 -8.37 4.79 20.67
C LEU A 362 -8.45 3.37 21.25
#